data_2eb608f40d7a6ea0c1d924e2d159695b
#
_entry.id   2eb608f40d7a6ea0c1d924e2d159695b
#
_cell.length_a   1.000
_cell.length_b   1.000
_cell.length_c   1.000
_cell.angle_alpha   90.00
_cell.angle_beta   90.00
_cell.angle_gamma   90.00
#
_symmetry.space_group_name_H-M   'P 1'
#
loop_
_entity.id
_entity.type
_entity.pdbx_description
1 polymer ?
#
loop_
_entity_poly.entity_id
_entity_poly.type
_entity_poly.pdbx_seq_one_letter_code
_entity_poly.pdbx_strand_id
1 'polypeptide(L)'
;MSPTAQERVTRTVIRTLGALPAPLQRLIAGRPVEIDGQRLLTEVQMALRLLNALPGAAFEELPLRQARAQVDAEARIFGRSDPVALVEDIRIPTRGGEVGARLYEGSATKAPSGTVVYFHGGGWVVGSLTSCDSVCRFIAAHTDLRVVSVDYRLAPEHPFPAGVEDAVDAYRWVRDHPEWGSTVAVAGDSAGGNLSAVVCQLTADAPPDFQLLFFPVTDTSTKHPSYSLFGEGYFLTERQMDWYIQHYLPQPADRTDPRASPLLGELAGQPPAHVAVSGFDVLRDEGTAYAQRLRAAGVPTTLQVVPGHIHAFVNATGVGRTSSAALAEAVDALGAGMRAARLTR
;
A
#
# COMPACT_ATOMS: atom_id res chain seq x y z
N MET A 1 18.46 5.45 -2.93
CA MET A 1 19.35 6.63 -2.66
C MET A 1 19.44 6.87 -1.16
N SER A 2 20.60 7.20 -0.63
CA SER A 2 20.78 7.53 0.79
C SER A 2 20.06 8.84 1.13
N PRO A 3 19.47 8.99 2.35
CA PRO A 3 18.79 10.20 2.76
C PRO A 3 19.73 11.41 2.80
N THR A 4 19.26 12.57 2.36
CA THR A 4 19.97 13.85 2.43
C THR A 4 20.23 14.27 3.89
N ALA A 5 21.08 15.27 4.11
CA ALA A 5 21.33 15.82 5.45
C ALA A 5 20.04 16.40 6.05
N GLN A 6 19.23 17.08 5.26
CA GLN A 6 17.95 17.64 5.68
C GLN A 6 16.94 16.54 6.06
N GLU A 7 16.80 15.49 5.23
CA GLU A 7 15.92 14.35 5.52
C GLU A 7 16.34 13.64 6.83
N ARG A 8 17.65 13.49 7.09
CA ARG A 8 18.15 12.93 8.35
C ARG A 8 17.78 13.76 9.57
N VAL A 9 17.90 15.09 9.47
CA VAL A 9 17.49 16.00 10.55
C VAL A 9 15.98 15.90 10.77
N THR A 10 15.18 16.03 9.72
CA THR A 10 13.72 15.92 9.77
C THR A 10 13.27 14.58 10.38
N ARG A 11 13.86 13.48 9.92
CA ARG A 11 13.62 12.12 10.46
C ARG A 11 13.91 12.05 11.97
N THR A 12 15.03 12.65 12.42
CA THR A 12 15.39 12.66 13.84
C THR A 12 14.37 13.45 14.66
N VAL A 13 13.97 14.63 14.19
CA VAL A 13 12.95 15.47 14.85
C VAL A 13 11.63 14.72 14.97
N ILE A 14 11.12 14.14 13.88
CA ILE A 14 9.85 13.42 13.85
C ILE A 14 9.88 12.21 14.79
N ARG A 15 10.97 11.43 14.78
CA ARG A 15 11.13 10.30 15.70
C ARG A 15 11.17 10.71 17.15
N THR A 16 11.85 11.82 17.47
CA THR A 16 11.88 12.38 18.82
C THR A 16 10.48 12.82 19.27
N LEU A 17 9.73 13.48 18.40
CA LEU A 17 8.33 13.85 18.67
C LEU A 17 7.44 12.62 18.86
N GLY A 18 7.57 11.61 18.03
CA GLY A 18 6.84 10.34 18.16
C GLY A 18 7.18 9.55 19.44
N ALA A 19 8.38 9.74 19.99
CA ALA A 19 8.83 9.12 21.23
C ALA A 19 8.47 9.90 22.51
N LEU A 20 7.84 11.08 22.40
CA LEU A 20 7.42 11.88 23.54
C LEU A 20 6.46 11.11 24.45
N PRO A 21 6.50 11.34 25.78
CA PRO A 21 5.47 10.81 26.68
C PRO A 21 4.05 11.24 26.28
N ALA A 22 3.07 10.36 26.45
CA ALA A 22 1.68 10.60 26.05
C ALA A 22 1.08 11.94 26.53
N PRO A 23 1.35 12.46 27.74
CA PRO A 23 0.87 13.78 28.14
C PRO A 23 1.37 14.92 27.26
N LEU A 24 2.64 14.88 26.84
CA LEU A 24 3.24 15.89 25.96
C LEU A 24 2.68 15.76 24.52
N GLN A 25 2.51 14.55 24.04
CA GLN A 25 1.85 14.34 22.75
C GLN A 25 0.43 14.91 22.75
N ARG A 26 -0.36 14.70 23.83
CA ARG A 26 -1.71 15.26 23.99
C ARG A 26 -1.73 16.79 23.98
N LEU A 27 -0.74 17.42 24.59
CA LEU A 27 -0.63 18.88 24.61
C LEU A 27 -0.46 19.43 23.18
N ILE A 28 0.37 18.77 22.36
CA ILE A 28 0.60 19.16 20.96
C ILE A 28 -0.62 18.78 20.10
N ALA A 29 -1.17 17.59 20.28
CA ALA A 29 -2.31 17.08 19.51
C ALA A 29 -3.59 17.91 19.74
N GLY A 30 -3.77 18.48 20.94
CA GLY A 30 -4.95 19.25 21.30
C GLY A 30 -6.16 18.38 21.70
N ARG A 31 -7.37 18.89 21.48
CA ARG A 31 -8.59 18.16 21.83
C ARG A 31 -8.70 16.89 20.98
N PRO A 32 -9.11 15.75 21.58
CA PRO A 32 -9.32 14.52 20.84
C PRO A 32 -10.33 14.69 19.70
N VAL A 33 -10.01 14.12 18.54
CA VAL A 33 -10.93 14.05 17.41
C VAL A 33 -11.62 12.69 17.42
N GLU A 34 -12.95 12.72 17.39
CA GLU A 34 -13.80 11.55 17.34
C GLU A 34 -14.80 11.71 16.17
N ILE A 35 -14.80 10.77 15.24
CA ILE A 35 -15.66 10.76 14.06
C ILE A 35 -16.14 9.31 13.84
N ASP A 36 -17.42 9.14 13.59
CA ASP A 36 -18.03 7.86 13.29
C ASP A 36 -17.71 6.77 14.33
N GLY A 37 -17.79 7.15 15.62
CA GLY A 37 -17.52 6.26 16.75
C GLY A 37 -16.04 5.86 16.94
N GLN A 38 -15.13 6.41 16.16
CA GLN A 38 -13.70 6.16 16.25
C GLN A 38 -12.94 7.41 16.74
N ARG A 39 -11.91 7.18 17.54
CA ARG A 39 -11.01 8.22 18.02
C ARG A 39 -9.68 8.18 17.30
N LEU A 40 -9.27 9.33 16.77
CA LEU A 40 -7.94 9.49 16.15
C LEU A 40 -6.85 9.26 17.21
N LEU A 41 -5.85 8.47 16.89
CA LEU A 41 -4.73 8.20 17.79
C LEU A 41 -3.95 9.47 18.07
N THR A 42 -3.57 9.68 19.33
CA THR A 42 -2.90 10.92 19.77
C THR A 42 -1.62 11.19 18.98
N GLU A 43 -0.81 10.16 18.71
CA GLU A 43 0.42 10.29 17.92
C GLU A 43 0.13 10.66 16.46
N VAL A 44 -0.94 10.13 15.87
CA VAL A 44 -1.39 10.44 14.51
C VAL A 44 -1.95 11.86 14.46
N GLN A 45 -2.80 12.24 15.42
CA GLN A 45 -3.37 13.58 15.51
C GLN A 45 -2.29 14.66 15.70
N MET A 46 -1.27 14.37 16.52
CA MET A 46 -0.11 15.24 16.68
C MET A 46 0.64 15.42 15.36
N ALA A 47 0.91 14.32 14.64
CA ALA A 47 1.61 14.35 13.36
C ALA A 47 0.83 15.16 12.32
N LEU A 48 -0.48 14.91 12.18
CA LEU A 48 -1.36 15.66 11.28
C LEU A 48 -1.39 17.15 11.59
N ARG A 49 -1.48 17.52 12.89
CA ARG A 49 -1.51 18.92 13.29
C ARG A 49 -0.22 19.64 12.92
N LEU A 50 0.93 18.99 13.08
CA LEU A 50 2.22 19.54 12.70
C LEU A 50 2.35 19.63 11.17
N LEU A 51 1.93 18.58 10.45
CA LEU A 51 1.96 18.56 8.99
C LEU A 51 1.07 19.66 8.39
N ASN A 52 -0.18 19.76 8.84
CA ASN A 52 -1.14 20.73 8.33
C ASN A 52 -0.82 22.19 8.72
N ALA A 53 0.07 22.41 9.69
CA ALA A 53 0.55 23.74 10.06
C ALA A 53 1.74 24.22 9.21
N LEU A 54 2.36 23.32 8.42
CA LEU A 54 3.48 23.71 7.56
C LEU A 54 2.95 24.47 6.33
N PRO A 55 3.55 25.65 6.01
CA PRO A 55 3.20 26.36 4.81
C PRO A 55 3.69 25.58 3.57
N GLY A 56 2.91 25.55 2.52
CA GLY A 56 3.29 24.91 1.25
C GLY A 56 2.15 24.95 0.25
N ALA A 57 2.43 24.63 -1.00
CA ALA A 57 1.42 24.37 -2.00
C ALA A 57 0.72 23.03 -1.67
N ALA A 58 -0.53 22.89 -2.02
CA ALA A 58 -1.22 21.61 -1.91
C ALA A 58 -0.52 20.58 -2.83
N PHE A 59 -0.52 19.32 -2.41
CA PHE A 59 0.21 18.25 -3.11
C PHE A 59 -0.18 18.17 -4.60
N GLU A 60 -1.47 18.27 -4.89
CA GLU A 60 -2.04 18.22 -6.24
C GLU A 60 -1.73 19.47 -7.09
N GLU A 61 -1.17 20.52 -6.51
CA GLU A 61 -0.70 21.72 -7.20
C GLU A 61 0.79 21.67 -7.55
N LEU A 62 1.51 20.67 -7.02
CA LEU A 62 2.94 20.50 -7.29
C LEU A 62 3.17 20.02 -8.72
N PRO A 63 4.24 20.51 -9.39
CA PRO A 63 4.73 19.87 -10.59
C PRO A 63 4.97 18.38 -10.36
N LEU A 64 4.55 17.52 -11.26
CA LEU A 64 4.56 16.06 -11.13
C LEU A 64 5.90 15.50 -10.63
N ARG A 65 7.02 16.01 -11.17
CA ARG A 65 8.36 15.61 -10.72
C ARG A 65 8.61 15.93 -9.24
N GLN A 66 8.07 17.04 -8.75
CA GLN A 66 8.21 17.43 -7.36
C GLN A 66 7.30 16.56 -6.46
N ALA A 67 6.07 16.28 -6.89
CA ALA A 67 5.17 15.38 -6.18
C ALA A 67 5.80 13.98 -6.01
N ARG A 68 6.38 13.39 -7.06
CA ARG A 68 7.11 12.11 -6.99
C ARG A 68 8.30 12.17 -6.05
N ALA A 69 9.11 13.23 -6.13
CA ALA A 69 10.26 13.39 -5.24
C ALA A 69 9.86 13.56 -3.77
N GLN A 70 8.73 14.23 -3.50
CA GLN A 70 8.18 14.40 -2.16
C GLN A 70 7.77 13.05 -1.55
N VAL A 71 7.05 12.21 -2.27
CA VAL A 71 6.64 10.87 -1.80
C VAL A 71 7.86 10.02 -1.45
N ASP A 72 8.90 10.03 -2.27
CA ASP A 72 10.15 9.33 -1.99
C ASP A 72 10.88 9.89 -0.76
N ALA A 73 10.87 11.21 -0.56
CA ALA A 73 11.45 11.85 0.62
C ALA A 73 10.67 11.49 1.89
N GLU A 74 9.34 11.53 1.84
CA GLU A 74 8.47 11.12 2.93
C GLU A 74 8.71 9.67 3.34
N ALA A 75 8.82 8.75 2.39
CA ALA A 75 9.12 7.35 2.66
C ALA A 75 10.48 7.19 3.38
N ARG A 76 11.52 7.94 2.97
CA ARG A 76 12.81 7.94 3.66
C ARG A 76 12.76 8.54 5.07
N ILE A 77 11.87 9.49 5.32
CA ILE A 77 11.70 10.17 6.61
C ILE A 77 10.87 9.30 7.57
N PHE A 78 9.72 8.83 7.15
CA PHE A 78 8.74 8.15 8.00
C PHE A 78 8.94 6.63 8.08
N GLY A 79 9.55 6.03 7.06
CA GLY A 79 9.76 4.59 7.00
C GLY A 79 10.87 4.10 7.93
N ARG A 80 10.78 2.83 8.33
CA ARG A 80 11.84 2.08 9.02
C ARG A 80 12.58 1.22 8.00
N SER A 81 13.90 1.13 8.14
CA SER A 81 14.71 0.24 7.32
C SER A 81 15.08 -0.99 8.13
N ASP A 82 14.25 -2.02 8.07
CA ASP A 82 14.54 -3.31 8.69
C ASP A 82 15.74 -3.97 7.96
N PRO A 83 16.67 -4.60 8.70
CA PRO A 83 17.79 -5.28 8.07
C PRO A 83 17.29 -6.54 7.34
N VAL A 84 17.74 -6.72 6.11
CA VAL A 84 17.50 -7.89 5.27
C VAL A 84 18.81 -8.38 4.67
N ALA A 85 18.88 -9.65 4.30
CA ALA A 85 20.12 -10.28 3.81
C ALA A 85 20.44 -9.90 2.36
N LEU A 86 19.40 -9.69 1.55
CA LEU A 86 19.55 -9.33 0.14
C LEU A 86 18.60 -8.17 -0.21
N VAL A 87 19.15 -7.23 -0.98
CA VAL A 87 18.38 -6.23 -1.75
C VAL A 87 19.06 -6.10 -3.10
N GLU A 88 18.34 -6.43 -4.16
CA GLU A 88 18.86 -6.44 -5.51
C GLU A 88 17.87 -5.82 -6.48
N ASP A 89 18.32 -4.91 -7.34
CA ASP A 89 17.50 -4.34 -8.40
C ASP A 89 17.58 -5.26 -9.63
N ILE A 90 16.42 -5.67 -10.13
CA ILE A 90 16.25 -6.57 -11.27
C ILE A 90 15.39 -5.95 -12.35
N ARG A 91 15.29 -6.58 -13.51
CA ARG A 91 14.40 -6.21 -14.61
C ARG A 91 13.40 -7.32 -14.87
N ILE A 92 12.15 -6.94 -15.09
CA ILE A 92 11.07 -7.86 -15.43
C ILE A 92 10.54 -7.51 -16.82
N PRO A 93 10.54 -8.46 -17.78
CA PRO A 93 9.94 -8.22 -19.09
C PRO A 93 8.43 -8.15 -18.97
N THR A 94 7.83 -7.14 -19.60
CA THR A 94 6.38 -6.95 -19.71
C THR A 94 6.01 -6.68 -21.17
N ARG A 95 4.74 -6.77 -21.52
CA ARG A 95 4.26 -6.44 -22.88
C ARG A 95 4.55 -4.99 -23.26
N GLY A 96 4.69 -4.09 -22.27
CA GLY A 96 5.03 -2.68 -22.47
C GLY A 96 6.52 -2.39 -22.55
N GLY A 97 7.38 -3.41 -22.44
CA GLY A 97 8.83 -3.30 -22.34
C GLY A 97 9.35 -3.91 -21.04
N GLU A 98 10.52 -3.48 -20.56
CA GLU A 98 11.03 -3.91 -19.26
C GLU A 98 10.68 -2.90 -18.17
N VAL A 99 10.20 -3.39 -17.01
CA VAL A 99 10.03 -2.59 -15.80
C VAL A 99 11.10 -2.90 -14.77
N GLY A 100 11.44 -1.92 -13.94
CA GLY A 100 12.30 -2.12 -12.77
C GLY A 100 11.58 -2.95 -11.70
N ALA A 101 12.34 -3.73 -10.95
CA ALA A 101 11.84 -4.35 -9.74
C ALA A 101 12.96 -4.48 -8.70
N ARG A 102 12.58 -4.64 -7.44
CA ARG A 102 13.53 -4.83 -6.35
C ARG A 102 13.19 -6.07 -5.57
N LEU A 103 14.18 -6.93 -5.44
CA LEU A 103 14.15 -8.19 -4.72
C LEU A 103 14.63 -7.98 -3.28
N TYR A 104 13.91 -8.58 -2.32
CA TYR A 104 14.31 -8.60 -0.91
C TYR A 104 14.22 -10.01 -0.36
N GLU A 105 15.27 -10.43 0.39
CA GLU A 105 15.27 -11.68 1.16
C GLU A 105 15.72 -11.41 2.59
N GLY A 106 14.94 -11.90 3.55
CA GLY A 106 15.17 -11.66 4.97
C GLY A 106 16.36 -12.44 5.56
N SER A 107 16.70 -13.61 5.00
CA SER A 107 17.74 -14.50 5.52
C SER A 107 18.74 -14.90 4.44
N ALA A 108 20.02 -14.89 4.79
CA ALA A 108 21.10 -15.39 3.94
C ALA A 108 21.29 -16.93 4.03
N THR A 109 20.70 -17.56 5.05
CA THR A 109 20.96 -18.98 5.37
C THR A 109 19.74 -19.87 5.17
N LYS A 110 18.56 -19.30 5.03
CA LYS A 110 17.30 -20.02 4.83
C LYS A 110 16.68 -19.60 3.49
N ALA A 111 16.48 -20.57 2.61
CA ALA A 111 15.79 -20.33 1.35
C ALA A 111 14.35 -19.82 1.61
N PRO A 112 13.88 -18.83 0.83
CA PRO A 112 12.51 -18.35 0.92
C PRO A 112 11.50 -19.48 0.68
N SER A 113 10.42 -19.46 1.43
CA SER A 113 9.36 -20.47 1.35
C SER A 113 8.25 -20.11 0.37
N GLY A 114 8.32 -18.95 -0.25
CA GLY A 114 7.39 -18.43 -1.24
C GLY A 114 7.75 -16.99 -1.60
N THR A 115 6.99 -16.41 -2.52
CA THR A 115 7.26 -15.06 -3.03
C THR A 115 6.03 -14.17 -2.88
N VAL A 116 6.25 -12.90 -2.55
CA VAL A 116 5.25 -11.84 -2.56
C VAL A 116 5.59 -10.88 -3.70
N VAL A 117 4.68 -10.68 -4.64
CA VAL A 117 4.77 -9.59 -5.62
C VAL A 117 4.10 -8.37 -5.01
N TYR A 118 4.86 -7.31 -4.79
CA TYR A 118 4.38 -6.09 -4.13
C TYR A 118 4.25 -4.94 -5.13
N PHE A 119 3.09 -4.28 -5.12
CA PHE A 119 2.82 -3.08 -5.91
C PHE A 119 2.68 -1.89 -4.96
N HIS A 120 3.45 -0.83 -5.21
CA HIS A 120 3.44 0.37 -4.36
C HIS A 120 2.18 1.21 -4.55
N GLY A 121 1.83 2.00 -3.53
CA GLY A 121 0.81 3.04 -3.59
C GLY A 121 1.26 4.30 -4.33
N GLY A 122 0.39 5.32 -4.33
CA GLY A 122 0.66 6.60 -4.97
C GLY A 122 -0.29 6.94 -6.13
N GLY A 123 -1.54 6.43 -6.08
CA GLY A 123 -2.60 6.78 -7.03
C GLY A 123 -2.24 6.51 -8.50
N TRP A 124 -1.37 5.54 -8.76
CA TRP A 124 -0.84 5.20 -10.11
C TRP A 124 -0.05 6.34 -10.80
N VAL A 125 0.20 7.46 -10.10
CA VAL A 125 0.82 8.70 -10.63
C VAL A 125 2.16 8.98 -9.99
N VAL A 126 2.29 8.65 -8.72
CA VAL A 126 3.50 8.82 -7.92
C VAL A 126 3.87 7.50 -7.25
N GLY A 127 4.94 7.51 -6.45
CA GLY A 127 5.47 6.29 -5.84
C GLY A 127 6.57 5.66 -6.68
N SER A 128 7.31 4.74 -6.07
CA SER A 128 8.47 4.08 -6.65
C SER A 128 8.92 2.92 -5.77
N LEU A 129 9.96 2.19 -6.16
CA LEU A 129 10.63 1.20 -5.30
C LEU A 129 11.13 1.80 -3.96
N THR A 130 11.36 3.13 -3.91
CA THR A 130 11.76 3.82 -2.68
C THR A 130 10.58 4.03 -1.74
N SER A 131 9.41 4.35 -2.29
CA SER A 131 8.22 4.67 -1.48
C SER A 131 7.71 3.48 -0.67
N CYS A 132 7.92 2.24 -1.14
CA CYS A 132 7.52 1.02 -0.46
C CYS A 132 8.67 0.21 0.17
N ASP A 133 9.92 0.70 0.12
CA ASP A 133 11.11 -0.02 0.62
C ASP A 133 10.93 -0.47 2.09
N SER A 134 10.35 0.38 2.94
CA SER A 134 10.10 0.08 4.35
C SER A 134 9.16 -1.12 4.54
N VAL A 135 8.06 -1.17 3.81
CA VAL A 135 7.06 -2.25 3.88
C VAL A 135 7.64 -3.54 3.33
N CYS A 136 8.32 -3.49 2.18
CA CYS A 136 8.94 -4.66 1.56
C CYS A 136 10.02 -5.27 2.45
N ARG A 137 10.87 -4.44 3.07
CA ARG A 137 11.85 -4.89 4.06
C ARG A 137 11.19 -5.50 5.28
N PHE A 138 10.11 -4.87 5.77
CA PHE A 138 9.38 -5.40 6.91
C PHE A 138 8.82 -6.79 6.61
N ILE A 139 8.15 -6.98 5.47
CA ILE A 139 7.63 -8.29 5.06
C ILE A 139 8.78 -9.32 4.98
N ALA A 140 9.86 -9.02 4.27
CA ALA A 140 10.98 -9.93 4.11
C ALA A 140 11.68 -10.27 5.44
N ALA A 141 11.84 -9.29 6.34
CA ALA A 141 12.51 -9.47 7.63
C ALA A 141 11.68 -10.26 8.66
N HIS A 142 10.33 -10.18 8.57
CA HIS A 142 9.43 -10.78 9.57
C HIS A 142 8.70 -12.04 9.05
N THR A 143 9.01 -12.45 7.81
CA THR A 143 8.51 -13.71 7.25
C THR A 143 9.68 -14.51 6.65
N ASP A 144 9.39 -15.72 6.20
CA ASP A 144 10.30 -16.52 5.38
C ASP A 144 10.00 -16.37 3.88
N LEU A 145 9.43 -15.24 3.48
CA LEU A 145 9.04 -14.94 2.10
C LEU A 145 10.07 -14.02 1.43
N ARG A 146 10.29 -14.25 0.14
CA ARG A 146 10.91 -13.30 -0.78
C ARG A 146 9.90 -12.22 -1.13
N VAL A 147 10.34 -10.97 -1.33
CA VAL A 147 9.50 -9.90 -1.83
C VAL A 147 10.07 -9.38 -3.14
N VAL A 148 9.24 -9.27 -4.16
CA VAL A 148 9.54 -8.64 -5.44
C VAL A 148 8.66 -7.40 -5.58
N SER A 149 9.23 -6.22 -5.31
CA SER A 149 8.55 -4.93 -5.49
C SER A 149 8.69 -4.48 -6.94
N VAL A 150 7.58 -4.07 -7.56
CA VAL A 150 7.50 -3.76 -8.99
C VAL A 150 7.37 -2.25 -9.22
N ASP A 151 8.22 -1.69 -10.08
CA ASP A 151 8.22 -0.30 -10.52
C ASP A 151 7.39 -0.18 -11.81
N TYR A 152 6.08 -0.37 -11.66
CA TYR A 152 5.14 -0.35 -12.79
C TYR A 152 5.03 1.04 -13.43
N ARG A 153 4.64 1.11 -14.70
CA ARG A 153 4.48 2.37 -15.45
C ARG A 153 3.41 3.26 -14.84
N LEU A 154 3.74 4.54 -14.68
CA LEU A 154 2.89 5.53 -14.02
C LEU A 154 2.21 6.47 -15.02
N ALA A 155 1.02 6.93 -14.65
CA ALA A 155 0.32 8.03 -15.29
C ALA A 155 0.97 9.38 -14.89
N PRO A 156 0.78 10.44 -15.67
CA PRO A 156 0.03 10.51 -16.92
C PRO A 156 0.81 10.02 -18.15
N GLU A 157 2.11 9.71 -18.01
CA GLU A 157 2.93 9.25 -19.13
C GLU A 157 2.41 7.93 -19.70
N HIS A 158 1.90 7.07 -18.82
CA HIS A 158 1.33 5.77 -19.16
C HIS A 158 0.00 5.58 -18.39
N PRO A 159 -1.11 6.16 -18.89
CA PRO A 159 -2.40 6.05 -18.22
C PRO A 159 -2.93 4.61 -18.27
N PHE A 160 -4.07 4.39 -17.63
CA PHE A 160 -4.78 3.11 -17.70
C PHE A 160 -4.92 2.60 -19.14
N PRO A 161 -4.67 1.30 -19.38
CA PRO A 161 -4.42 0.24 -18.41
C PRO A 161 -2.92 -0.14 -18.22
N ALA A 162 -1.96 0.73 -18.56
CA ALA A 162 -0.53 0.37 -18.62
C ALA A 162 0.01 -0.22 -17.31
N GLY A 163 -0.31 0.37 -16.15
CA GLY A 163 0.09 -0.17 -14.85
C GLY A 163 -0.53 -1.52 -14.52
N VAL A 164 -1.77 -1.76 -14.95
CA VAL A 164 -2.44 -3.07 -14.82
C VAL A 164 -1.71 -4.14 -15.65
N GLU A 165 -1.36 -3.81 -16.89
CA GLU A 165 -0.64 -4.72 -17.78
C GLU A 165 0.71 -5.12 -17.19
N ASP A 166 1.47 -4.15 -16.68
CA ASP A 166 2.75 -4.41 -16.02
C ASP A 166 2.59 -5.27 -14.76
N ALA A 167 1.56 -5.01 -13.96
CA ALA A 167 1.29 -5.77 -12.74
C ALA A 167 0.96 -7.24 -13.05
N VAL A 168 0.12 -7.50 -14.04
CA VAL A 168 -0.23 -8.86 -14.49
C VAL A 168 1.01 -9.58 -15.05
N ASP A 169 1.78 -8.90 -15.91
CA ASP A 169 2.96 -9.51 -16.53
C ASP A 169 4.06 -9.79 -15.49
N ALA A 170 4.28 -8.88 -14.55
CA ALA A 170 5.24 -9.08 -13.45
C ALA A 170 4.82 -10.25 -12.54
N TYR A 171 3.53 -10.35 -12.19
CA TYR A 171 3.03 -11.48 -11.44
C TYR A 171 3.26 -12.80 -12.20
N ARG A 172 2.88 -12.88 -13.48
CA ARG A 172 3.08 -14.09 -14.30
C ARG A 172 4.56 -14.45 -14.42
N TRP A 173 5.42 -13.46 -14.64
CA TRP A 173 6.87 -13.69 -14.70
C TRP A 173 7.42 -14.30 -13.40
N VAL A 174 6.98 -13.82 -12.22
CA VAL A 174 7.33 -14.40 -10.92
C VAL A 174 6.74 -15.80 -10.76
N ARG A 175 5.47 -16.00 -11.18
CA ARG A 175 4.77 -17.28 -11.06
C ARG A 175 5.41 -18.37 -11.89
N ASP A 176 5.90 -18.01 -13.07
CA ASP A 176 6.56 -18.95 -14.01
C ASP A 176 8.04 -19.15 -13.67
N HIS A 177 8.62 -18.40 -12.74
CA HIS A 177 10.01 -18.53 -12.37
C HIS A 177 10.24 -19.87 -11.62
N PRO A 178 11.19 -20.71 -12.08
CA PRO A 178 11.35 -22.07 -11.57
C PRO A 178 11.66 -22.17 -10.07
N GLU A 179 12.33 -21.13 -9.50
CA GLU A 179 12.69 -21.11 -8.09
C GLU A 179 11.78 -20.25 -7.21
N TRP A 180 10.90 -19.43 -7.80
CA TRP A 180 10.11 -18.44 -7.07
C TRP A 180 8.61 -18.71 -7.10
N GLY A 181 8.14 -19.42 -8.13
CA GLY A 181 6.73 -19.56 -8.46
C GLY A 181 5.96 -20.64 -7.70
N SER A 182 6.58 -21.38 -6.79
CA SER A 182 5.91 -22.49 -6.10
C SER A 182 4.71 -22.04 -5.26
N THR A 183 4.83 -20.90 -4.54
CA THR A 183 3.74 -20.28 -3.78
C THR A 183 3.91 -18.77 -3.90
N VAL A 184 2.94 -18.08 -4.49
CA VAL A 184 3.04 -16.64 -4.80
C VAL A 184 1.83 -15.89 -4.27
N ALA A 185 2.06 -14.89 -3.42
CA ALA A 185 1.06 -13.91 -3.04
C ALA A 185 1.23 -12.61 -3.83
N VAL A 186 0.16 -11.86 -3.92
CA VAL A 186 0.21 -10.44 -4.29
C VAL A 186 -0.08 -9.57 -3.09
N ALA A 187 0.58 -8.42 -3.02
CA ALA A 187 0.37 -7.43 -1.97
C ALA A 187 0.55 -6.01 -2.51
N GLY A 188 -0.09 -5.05 -1.84
CA GLY A 188 0.10 -3.65 -2.18
C GLY A 188 -0.71 -2.71 -1.33
N ASP A 189 -0.35 -1.45 -1.37
CA ASP A 189 -1.00 -0.37 -0.64
C ASP A 189 -1.71 0.60 -1.60
N SER A 190 -2.92 1.06 -1.25
CA SER A 190 -3.67 2.07 -2.00
C SER A 190 -3.88 1.65 -3.48
N ALA A 191 -3.34 2.39 -4.45
CA ALA A 191 -3.33 2.02 -5.86
C ALA A 191 -2.63 0.67 -6.11
N GLY A 192 -1.60 0.33 -5.34
CA GLY A 192 -0.94 -0.99 -5.41
C GLY A 192 -1.84 -2.11 -4.87
N GLY A 193 -2.65 -1.82 -3.86
CA GLY A 193 -3.72 -2.70 -3.40
C GLY A 193 -4.78 -2.94 -4.47
N ASN A 194 -5.14 -1.90 -5.24
CA ASN A 194 -5.98 -2.02 -6.42
C ASN A 194 -5.35 -2.97 -7.46
N LEU A 195 -4.10 -2.72 -7.85
CA LEU A 195 -3.39 -3.57 -8.81
C LEU A 195 -3.32 -5.03 -8.36
N SER A 196 -3.09 -5.27 -7.05
CA SER A 196 -3.08 -6.62 -6.47
C SER A 196 -4.43 -7.32 -6.62
N ALA A 197 -5.53 -6.63 -6.32
CA ALA A 197 -6.88 -7.15 -6.49
C ALA A 197 -7.20 -7.46 -7.96
N VAL A 198 -6.79 -6.56 -8.87
CA VAL A 198 -6.98 -6.73 -10.32
C VAL A 198 -6.16 -7.90 -10.87
N VAL A 199 -4.91 -8.08 -10.42
CA VAL A 199 -4.09 -9.25 -10.78
C VAL A 199 -4.83 -10.53 -10.42
N CYS A 200 -5.41 -10.63 -9.21
CA CYS A 200 -6.20 -11.79 -8.82
C CYS A 200 -7.35 -12.09 -9.79
N GLN A 201 -8.06 -11.05 -10.26
CA GLN A 201 -9.17 -11.22 -11.20
C GLN A 201 -8.70 -11.62 -12.60
N LEU A 202 -7.56 -11.10 -13.07
CA LEU A 202 -7.06 -11.30 -14.44
C LEU A 202 -6.19 -12.54 -14.60
N THR A 203 -5.85 -13.25 -13.52
CA THR A 203 -4.99 -14.43 -13.55
C THR A 203 -5.68 -15.67 -12.98
N ALA A 204 -7.00 -15.80 -13.20
CA ALA A 204 -7.80 -16.93 -12.70
C ALA A 204 -7.32 -18.30 -13.25
N ASP A 205 -6.59 -18.33 -14.37
CA ASP A 205 -5.93 -19.51 -14.93
C ASP A 205 -4.70 -19.97 -14.11
N ALA A 206 -4.06 -19.05 -13.39
CA ALA A 206 -2.93 -19.30 -12.50
C ALA A 206 -2.96 -18.32 -11.32
N PRO A 207 -3.97 -18.41 -10.42
CA PRO A 207 -4.22 -17.39 -9.42
C PRO A 207 -3.10 -17.28 -8.37
N PRO A 208 -2.94 -16.11 -7.74
CA PRO A 208 -2.14 -16.00 -6.53
C PRO A 208 -2.65 -16.94 -5.43
N ASP A 209 -1.78 -17.34 -4.54
CA ASP A 209 -2.13 -18.18 -3.39
C ASP A 209 -2.72 -17.38 -2.23
N PHE A 210 -2.48 -16.07 -2.21
CA PHE A 210 -3.00 -15.13 -1.20
C PHE A 210 -2.96 -13.70 -1.73
N GLN A 211 -3.85 -12.83 -1.24
CA GLN A 211 -3.82 -11.39 -1.49
C GLN A 211 -3.80 -10.61 -0.17
N LEU A 212 -2.82 -9.69 -0.03
CA LEU A 212 -2.70 -8.76 1.10
C LEU A 212 -2.90 -7.34 0.60
N LEU A 213 -4.02 -6.72 1.00
CA LEU A 213 -4.45 -5.43 0.48
C LEU A 213 -4.48 -4.40 1.62
N PHE A 214 -3.62 -3.38 1.53
CA PHE A 214 -3.61 -2.27 2.48
C PHE A 214 -4.41 -1.10 1.92
N PHE A 215 -5.47 -0.69 2.60
CA PHE A 215 -6.37 0.42 2.24
C PHE A 215 -6.53 0.58 0.72
N PRO A 216 -6.96 -0.50 0.02
CA PRO A 216 -6.96 -0.53 -1.43
C PRO A 216 -7.98 0.44 -2.02
N VAL A 217 -7.67 1.06 -3.16
CA VAL A 217 -8.69 1.65 -4.04
C VAL A 217 -9.45 0.53 -4.70
N THR A 218 -10.76 0.46 -4.51
CA THR A 218 -11.57 -0.63 -5.07
C THR A 218 -12.72 -0.16 -5.95
N ASP A 219 -13.05 1.13 -5.90
CA ASP A 219 -14.12 1.75 -6.70
C ASP A 219 -13.73 3.17 -7.12
N THR A 220 -13.37 3.36 -8.38
CA THR A 220 -13.07 4.69 -8.95
C THR A 220 -14.30 5.39 -9.54
N SER A 221 -15.46 4.72 -9.53
CA SER A 221 -16.69 5.21 -10.14
C SER A 221 -17.57 6.00 -9.17
N THR A 222 -17.48 5.69 -7.87
CA THR A 222 -18.36 6.24 -6.83
C THR A 222 -17.55 6.66 -5.60
N LYS A 223 -17.87 7.81 -5.03
CA LYS A 223 -17.34 8.24 -3.73
C LYS A 223 -18.19 7.65 -2.61
N HIS A 224 -17.61 6.79 -1.80
CA HIS A 224 -18.25 6.19 -0.64
C HIS A 224 -18.39 7.17 0.54
N PRO A 225 -19.23 6.91 1.57
CA PRO A 225 -19.48 7.84 2.67
C PRO A 225 -18.20 8.34 3.40
N SER A 226 -17.16 7.51 3.46
CA SER A 226 -15.86 7.89 4.05
C SER A 226 -15.21 9.10 3.40
N TYR A 227 -15.49 9.39 2.11
CA TYR A 227 -15.02 10.63 1.47
C TYR A 227 -15.61 11.88 2.12
N SER A 228 -16.88 11.86 2.49
CA SER A 228 -17.52 12.99 3.18
C SER A 228 -17.02 13.15 4.62
N LEU A 229 -16.57 12.07 5.27
CA LEU A 229 -16.09 12.08 6.64
C LEU A 229 -14.62 12.50 6.74
N PHE A 230 -13.78 12.08 5.79
CA PHE A 230 -12.32 12.16 5.88
C PHE A 230 -11.65 12.86 4.68
N GLY A 231 -12.43 13.50 3.80
CA GLY A 231 -11.94 14.13 2.57
C GLY A 231 -10.97 15.29 2.78
N GLU A 232 -10.88 15.84 4.00
CA GLU A 232 -9.96 16.93 4.33
C GLU A 232 -9.30 16.72 5.70
N GLY A 233 -8.00 17.06 5.80
CA GLY A 233 -7.29 17.10 7.09
C GLY A 233 -6.71 15.78 7.59
N TYR A 234 -6.96 14.65 6.90
CA TYR A 234 -6.53 13.31 7.31
C TYR A 234 -5.52 12.67 6.36
N PHE A 235 -4.57 13.44 5.85
CA PHE A 235 -3.48 13.05 4.96
C PHE A 235 -3.93 12.88 3.51
N LEU A 236 -4.58 11.77 3.15
CA LEU A 236 -5.16 11.60 1.82
C LEU A 236 -6.48 12.37 1.74
N THR A 237 -6.55 13.31 0.80
CA THR A 237 -7.73 14.16 0.60
C THR A 237 -8.56 13.72 -0.60
N GLU A 238 -9.84 14.13 -0.61
CA GLU A 238 -10.71 13.93 -1.77
C GLU A 238 -10.15 14.61 -3.03
N ARG A 239 -9.57 15.83 -2.90
CA ARG A 239 -8.93 16.55 -4.02
C ARG A 239 -7.74 15.78 -4.59
N GLN A 240 -6.92 15.18 -3.75
CA GLN A 240 -5.82 14.34 -4.19
C GLN A 240 -6.34 13.10 -4.94
N MET A 241 -7.40 12.45 -4.45
CA MET A 241 -8.00 11.31 -5.14
C MET A 241 -8.55 11.72 -6.52
N ASP A 242 -9.23 12.87 -6.63
CA ASP A 242 -9.70 13.39 -7.90
C ASP A 242 -8.53 13.67 -8.86
N TRP A 243 -7.45 14.24 -8.36
CA TRP A 243 -6.23 14.48 -9.13
C TRP A 243 -5.59 13.18 -9.65
N TYR A 244 -5.46 12.15 -8.81
CA TYR A 244 -4.96 10.84 -9.21
C TYR A 244 -5.84 10.20 -10.29
N ILE A 245 -7.15 10.19 -10.07
CA ILE A 245 -8.12 9.60 -10.99
C ILE A 245 -8.09 10.33 -12.35
N GLN A 246 -7.99 11.65 -12.38
CA GLN A 246 -7.90 12.41 -13.63
C GLN A 246 -6.67 12.05 -14.47
N HIS A 247 -5.53 11.81 -13.81
CA HIS A 247 -4.30 11.42 -14.51
C HIS A 247 -4.31 9.97 -14.97
N TYR A 248 -4.83 9.07 -14.14
CA TYR A 248 -4.82 7.64 -14.40
C TYR A 248 -5.94 7.20 -15.35
N LEU A 249 -7.15 7.72 -15.17
CA LEU A 249 -8.36 7.40 -15.94
C LEU A 249 -8.86 8.63 -16.70
N PRO A 250 -8.15 9.05 -17.77
CA PRO A 250 -8.52 10.25 -18.53
C PRO A 250 -9.86 10.10 -19.25
N GLN A 251 -10.32 8.86 -19.46
CA GLN A 251 -11.65 8.57 -20.00
C GLN A 251 -12.61 8.22 -18.86
N PRO A 252 -13.66 9.00 -18.59
CA PRO A 252 -14.59 8.72 -17.49
C PRO A 252 -15.28 7.34 -17.57
N ALA A 253 -15.45 6.80 -18.77
CA ALA A 253 -16.03 5.47 -19.00
C ALA A 253 -15.20 4.34 -18.37
N ASP A 254 -13.87 4.52 -18.26
CA ASP A 254 -12.97 3.50 -17.69
C ASP A 254 -13.13 3.36 -16.18
N ARG A 255 -13.77 4.31 -15.50
CA ARG A 255 -13.97 4.26 -14.05
C ARG A 255 -14.83 3.09 -13.58
N THR A 256 -15.71 2.58 -14.45
CA THR A 256 -16.55 1.40 -14.17
C THR A 256 -15.93 0.10 -14.69
N ASP A 257 -14.78 0.15 -15.34
CA ASP A 257 -14.06 -1.05 -15.77
C ASP A 257 -13.55 -1.82 -14.52
N PRO A 258 -13.85 -3.12 -14.38
CA PRO A 258 -13.35 -3.91 -13.24
C PRO A 258 -11.83 -3.89 -13.06
N ARG A 259 -11.07 -3.61 -14.13
CA ARG A 259 -9.62 -3.43 -14.06
C ARG A 259 -9.18 -2.11 -13.39
N ALA A 260 -10.09 -1.14 -13.27
CA ALA A 260 -9.90 0.10 -12.50
C ALA A 260 -10.66 0.04 -11.16
N SER A 261 -11.84 -0.57 -11.16
CA SER A 261 -12.74 -0.71 -10.01
C SER A 261 -13.00 -2.18 -9.70
N PRO A 262 -12.05 -2.89 -9.06
CA PRO A 262 -12.19 -4.32 -8.78
C PRO A 262 -13.39 -4.68 -7.90
N LEU A 263 -13.95 -3.73 -7.16
CA LEU A 263 -15.21 -3.91 -6.45
C LEU A 263 -16.36 -4.27 -7.40
N LEU A 264 -16.34 -3.83 -8.65
CA LEU A 264 -17.38 -4.10 -9.65
C LEU A 264 -17.17 -5.41 -10.40
N GLY A 265 -16.02 -6.06 -10.22
CA GLY A 265 -15.66 -7.29 -10.93
C GLY A 265 -16.26 -8.56 -10.33
N GLU A 266 -15.90 -9.71 -10.96
CA GLU A 266 -16.25 -11.05 -10.46
C GLU A 266 -15.29 -11.45 -9.33
N LEU A 267 -15.85 -11.83 -8.18
CA LEU A 267 -15.06 -12.15 -6.98
C LEU A 267 -15.14 -13.63 -6.58
N ALA A 268 -15.96 -14.43 -7.24
CA ALA A 268 -16.00 -15.87 -6.97
C ALA A 268 -14.67 -16.52 -7.39
N GLY A 269 -14.17 -17.45 -6.57
CA GLY A 269 -12.93 -18.16 -6.86
C GLY A 269 -11.64 -17.34 -6.67
N GLN A 270 -11.73 -16.10 -6.16
CA GLN A 270 -10.56 -15.30 -5.84
C GLN A 270 -9.73 -15.95 -4.72
N PRO A 271 -8.40 -15.70 -4.66
CA PRO A 271 -7.55 -16.24 -3.61
C PRO A 271 -7.94 -15.71 -2.22
N PRO A 272 -7.65 -16.45 -1.13
CA PRO A 272 -7.83 -15.98 0.23
C PRO A 272 -7.21 -14.59 0.43
N ALA A 273 -7.88 -13.74 1.23
CA ALA A 273 -7.54 -12.34 1.34
C ALA A 273 -7.37 -11.87 2.79
N HIS A 274 -6.44 -10.93 2.98
CA HIS A 274 -6.42 -10.03 4.13
C HIS A 274 -6.52 -8.60 3.63
N VAL A 275 -7.57 -7.90 4.05
CA VAL A 275 -7.78 -6.48 3.71
C VAL A 275 -7.64 -5.66 4.99
N ALA A 276 -6.69 -4.74 5.02
CA ALA A 276 -6.48 -3.81 6.11
C ALA A 276 -6.93 -2.40 5.68
N VAL A 277 -7.83 -1.77 6.44
CA VAL A 277 -8.34 -0.41 6.17
C VAL A 277 -8.04 0.51 7.35
N SER A 278 -7.77 1.78 7.08
CA SER A 278 -7.56 2.79 8.12
C SER A 278 -8.89 3.39 8.59
N GLY A 279 -9.00 3.69 9.88
CA GLY A 279 -10.24 4.24 10.46
C GLY A 279 -10.59 5.65 9.97
N PHE A 280 -9.57 6.48 9.69
CA PHE A 280 -9.71 7.87 9.21
C PHE A 280 -9.13 7.99 7.79
N ASP A 281 -9.83 7.39 6.83
CA ASP A 281 -9.37 7.30 5.45
C ASP A 281 -10.54 7.41 4.48
N VAL A 282 -10.39 8.15 3.41
CA VAL A 282 -11.39 8.27 2.33
C VAL A 282 -11.70 6.91 1.70
N LEU A 283 -10.73 5.97 1.66
CA LEU A 283 -10.86 4.64 1.08
C LEU A 283 -11.39 3.57 2.05
N ARG A 284 -11.70 3.94 3.31
CA ARG A 284 -12.16 3.00 4.35
C ARG A 284 -13.35 2.17 3.90
N ASP A 285 -14.37 2.84 3.41
CA ASP A 285 -15.67 2.20 3.16
C ASP A 285 -15.63 1.32 1.90
N GLU A 286 -14.95 1.74 0.84
CA GLU A 286 -14.79 0.93 -0.37
C GLU A 286 -13.91 -0.30 -0.12
N GLY A 287 -12.82 -0.18 0.64
CA GLY A 287 -12.00 -1.33 1.03
C GLY A 287 -12.76 -2.31 1.93
N THR A 288 -13.60 -1.79 2.84
CA THR A 288 -14.51 -2.60 3.66
C THR A 288 -15.54 -3.32 2.80
N ALA A 289 -16.15 -2.63 1.84
CA ALA A 289 -17.12 -3.21 0.92
C ALA A 289 -16.50 -4.32 0.07
N TYR A 290 -15.25 -4.14 -0.39
CA TYR A 290 -14.52 -5.16 -1.12
C TYR A 290 -14.31 -6.44 -0.30
N ALA A 291 -13.86 -6.32 0.95
CA ALA A 291 -13.72 -7.46 1.85
C ALA A 291 -15.05 -8.18 2.11
N GLN A 292 -16.14 -7.43 2.26
CA GLN A 292 -17.48 -7.99 2.44
C GLN A 292 -17.96 -8.72 1.18
N ARG A 293 -17.73 -8.17 -0.01
CA ARG A 293 -18.08 -8.83 -1.28
C ARG A 293 -17.27 -10.11 -1.52
N LEU A 294 -15.97 -10.12 -1.19
CA LEU A 294 -15.16 -11.34 -1.23
C LEU A 294 -15.76 -12.43 -0.33
N ARG A 295 -16.13 -12.09 0.92
CA ARG A 295 -16.79 -13.05 1.82
C ARG A 295 -18.11 -13.54 1.27
N ALA A 296 -18.93 -12.66 0.74
CA ALA A 296 -20.23 -13.02 0.14
C ALA A 296 -20.07 -13.94 -1.10
N ALA A 297 -18.95 -13.82 -1.81
CA ALA A 297 -18.56 -14.71 -2.91
C ALA A 297 -17.92 -16.03 -2.44
N GLY A 298 -17.85 -16.29 -1.14
CA GLY A 298 -17.28 -17.53 -0.56
C GLY A 298 -15.75 -17.51 -0.43
N VAL A 299 -15.08 -16.38 -0.63
CA VAL A 299 -13.62 -16.26 -0.49
C VAL A 299 -13.25 -16.12 0.98
N PRO A 300 -12.32 -16.96 1.52
CA PRO A 300 -11.81 -16.81 2.87
C PRO A 300 -11.12 -15.44 3.02
N THR A 301 -11.73 -14.54 3.77
CA THR A 301 -11.29 -13.14 3.86
C THR A 301 -11.28 -12.66 5.30
N THR A 302 -10.18 -12.06 5.72
CA THR A 302 -10.08 -11.31 6.98
C THR A 302 -10.07 -9.81 6.69
N LEU A 303 -10.75 -9.04 7.53
CA LEU A 303 -10.77 -7.59 7.50
C LEU A 303 -10.17 -7.07 8.80
N GLN A 304 -9.08 -6.32 8.68
CA GLN A 304 -8.46 -5.56 9.76
C GLN A 304 -8.87 -4.10 9.62
N VAL A 305 -9.68 -3.61 10.55
CA VAL A 305 -9.90 -2.16 10.67
C VAL A 305 -8.85 -1.64 11.64
N VAL A 306 -8.00 -0.70 11.21
CA VAL A 306 -6.96 -0.09 12.04
C VAL A 306 -7.51 1.22 12.62
N PRO A 307 -8.12 1.17 13.82
CA PRO A 307 -8.85 2.31 14.37
C PRO A 307 -7.91 3.46 14.69
N GLY A 308 -8.36 4.69 14.41
CA GLY A 308 -7.61 5.90 14.73
C GLY A 308 -6.35 6.14 13.88
N HIS A 309 -6.09 5.31 12.87
CA HIS A 309 -5.07 5.53 11.86
C HIS A 309 -5.63 6.21 10.62
N ILE A 310 -4.73 6.85 9.88
CA ILE A 310 -4.96 7.50 8.59
C ILE A 310 -4.40 6.64 7.46
N HIS A 311 -4.68 7.04 6.23
CA HIS A 311 -4.05 6.45 5.03
C HIS A 311 -2.51 6.37 5.15
N ALA A 312 -1.89 5.40 4.50
CA ALA A 312 -0.43 5.19 4.45
C ALA A 312 0.23 4.80 5.80
N PHE A 313 -0.51 4.24 6.78
CA PHE A 313 0.09 3.82 8.05
C PHE A 313 1.24 2.82 7.86
N VAL A 314 1.19 1.95 6.84
CA VAL A 314 2.24 0.96 6.55
C VAL A 314 3.57 1.61 6.16
N ASN A 315 3.54 2.83 5.63
CA ASN A 315 4.72 3.58 5.19
C ASN A 315 5.33 4.44 6.32
N ALA A 316 4.60 4.57 7.45
CA ALA A 316 5.02 5.38 8.61
C ALA A 316 5.57 4.54 9.78
N THR A 317 6.15 3.38 9.51
CA THR A 317 6.63 2.41 10.52
C THR A 317 7.81 2.90 11.34
N GLY A 318 8.48 3.96 10.94
CA GLY A 318 9.58 4.60 11.66
C GLY A 318 9.14 5.64 12.69
N VAL A 319 7.84 5.93 12.79
CA VAL A 319 7.27 6.96 13.69
C VAL A 319 6.17 6.36 14.54
N GLY A 320 6.28 6.51 15.87
CA GLY A 320 5.36 5.90 16.81
C GLY A 320 5.49 4.36 16.88
N ARG A 321 4.48 3.71 17.42
CA ARG A 321 4.45 2.26 17.63
C ARG A 321 3.25 1.58 16.98
N THR A 322 2.17 2.30 16.79
CA THR A 322 0.88 1.73 16.38
C THR A 322 0.87 1.33 14.91
N SER A 323 1.55 2.10 14.03
CA SER A 323 1.74 1.75 12.62
C SER A 323 2.46 0.41 12.44
N SER A 324 3.58 0.22 13.16
CA SER A 324 4.33 -1.05 13.09
C SER A 324 3.54 -2.24 13.64
N ALA A 325 2.74 -2.03 14.69
CA ALA A 325 1.90 -3.09 15.25
C ALA A 325 0.79 -3.51 14.27
N ALA A 326 0.13 -2.53 13.63
CA ALA A 326 -0.90 -2.81 12.63
C ALA A 326 -0.33 -3.52 11.39
N LEU A 327 0.88 -3.11 10.94
CA LEU A 327 1.58 -3.80 9.85
C LEU A 327 1.96 -5.22 10.24
N ALA A 328 2.43 -5.46 11.48
CA ALA A 328 2.79 -6.79 11.95
C ALA A 328 1.60 -7.75 11.92
N GLU A 329 0.42 -7.32 12.38
CA GLU A 329 -0.81 -8.11 12.32
C GLU A 329 -1.16 -8.55 10.88
N ALA A 330 -1.07 -7.62 9.92
CA ALA A 330 -1.34 -7.92 8.52
C ALA A 330 -0.28 -8.87 7.90
N VAL A 331 0.99 -8.70 8.28
CA VAL A 331 2.09 -9.57 7.81
C VAL A 331 2.00 -10.97 8.44
N ASP A 332 1.53 -11.08 9.68
CA ASP A 332 1.24 -12.37 10.31
C ASP A 332 0.11 -13.12 9.57
N ALA A 333 -0.93 -12.41 9.15
CA ALA A 333 -2.01 -12.96 8.33
C ALA A 333 -1.49 -13.45 6.96
N LEU A 334 -0.63 -12.67 6.30
CA LEU A 334 0.05 -13.09 5.06
C LEU A 334 0.86 -14.38 5.29
N GLY A 335 1.70 -14.42 6.32
CA GLY A 335 2.51 -15.59 6.64
C GLY A 335 1.65 -16.84 6.92
N ALA A 336 0.53 -16.68 7.61
CA ALA A 336 -0.41 -17.76 7.87
C ALA A 336 -1.08 -18.25 6.58
N GLY A 337 -1.56 -17.34 5.72
CA GLY A 337 -2.17 -17.66 4.44
C GLY A 337 -1.20 -18.41 3.51
N MET A 338 0.03 -17.96 3.42
CA MET A 338 1.07 -18.60 2.59
C MET A 338 1.47 -19.97 3.11
N ARG A 339 1.49 -20.16 4.43
CA ARG A 339 1.68 -21.53 5.03
C ARG A 339 0.52 -22.45 4.71
N ALA A 340 -0.71 -21.99 4.82
CA ALA A 340 -1.89 -22.78 4.49
C ALA A 340 -1.90 -23.20 3.01
N ALA A 341 -1.59 -22.30 2.10
CA ALA A 341 -1.51 -22.58 0.66
C ALA A 341 -0.47 -23.67 0.32
N ARG A 342 0.66 -23.73 1.04
CA ARG A 342 1.67 -24.78 0.84
C ARG A 342 1.22 -26.16 1.30
N LEU A 343 0.36 -26.23 2.31
CA LEU A 343 -0.14 -27.51 2.84
C LEU A 343 -1.25 -28.12 1.97
N THR A 344 -1.85 -27.35 1.08
CA THR A 344 -2.92 -27.80 0.16
C THR A 344 -2.41 -28.22 -1.21
N ARG A 345 -1.12 -28.07 -1.47
CA ARG A 345 -0.40 -28.54 -2.67
C ARG A 345 0.36 -29.82 -2.38
#